data_c90f5cfa4be55a1ff8e57bef69d84f16
#
_entry.id   c90f5cfa4be55a1ff8e57bef69d84f16
#
_cell.length_a   1.000
_cell.length_b   1.000
_cell.length_c   1.000
_cell.angle_alpha   90.00
_cell.angle_beta   90.00
_cell.angle_gamma   90.00
#
_symmetry.space_group_name_H-M   'P 1'
#
loop_
_entity.id
_entity.type
_entity.pdbx_description
1 polymer ?
#
loop_
_entity_poly.entity_id
_entity_poly.type
_entity_poly.pdbx_seq_one_letter_code
_entity_poly.pdbx_strand_id
1 'polypeptide(L)'
;LSQEGDCPKNMVLQTACRCLRQVQKDAPETALVYLNSSNADKLNSQLQKQHHISLQEFTDADHHKTKLNRYDRTKYLRLPKVDFYQLKIRYETLIAEKARPEENLPDACKNTQTVAGVIKTTDLTMEVLERTVDDAERGDTPAVYYPWLYGIVRSSLGTLTMEQLRPYDCVLREVFQKITYQRGAGRCFSSKYNRAAVEANIRKAFCDSRSFETKEERIPQSASLLNIANFTPVVETTTPDAYCPKQEQVEKIILDDQGKLKMKPDIQAAILALEADDSAANRAIAATLRKQNSSHPQKDRSFHYLPYHTDSPFEQDFLNEVLTFPEVEGLGLEVYYNGDRALTEFKIKCYRNSGGRWEYVGMYTPDFLILQRKDGVIHKVMIAETKGKIYASDPKFKDKRTFMETEFLRQNNAAFGYERFEYLYLEDSMPERE
;
A
#
# COMPACT_ATOMS: atom_id res chain seq x y z
N LEU A 1 -10.80 13.06 24.82
CA LEU A 1 -10.45 13.72 23.58
C LEU A 1 -11.14 15.06 23.50
N SER A 2 -10.45 16.11 23.04
CA SER A 2 -10.83 17.52 23.08
C SER A 2 -12.34 17.76 22.94
N GLN A 3 -12.92 18.51 23.87
CA GLN A 3 -14.32 18.92 23.82
C GLN A 3 -14.56 20.03 22.79
N GLU A 4 -13.53 20.78 22.46
CA GLU A 4 -13.59 21.94 21.57
C GLU A 4 -12.51 21.79 20.50
N GLY A 5 -12.86 21.27 19.36
CA GLY A 5 -11.97 21.27 18.23
C GLY A 5 -11.81 19.94 17.52
N ASP A 6 -11.40 20.06 16.29
CA ASP A 6 -11.27 18.97 15.35
C ASP A 6 -9.88 18.35 15.48
N CYS A 7 -9.79 17.15 16.06
CA CYS A 7 -8.52 16.46 16.20
C CYS A 7 -8.10 15.81 14.86
N PRO A 8 -6.80 15.78 14.51
CA PRO A 8 -6.30 15.01 13.39
C PRO A 8 -6.70 13.53 13.49
N LYS A 9 -7.08 12.92 12.37
CA LYS A 9 -7.55 11.52 12.30
C LYS A 9 -6.65 10.55 13.07
N ASN A 10 -5.33 10.67 12.89
CA ASN A 10 -4.37 9.80 13.56
C ASN A 10 -4.29 10.00 15.08
N MET A 11 -4.53 11.21 15.56
CA MET A 11 -4.54 11.47 17.01
C MET A 11 -5.74 10.78 17.65
N VAL A 12 -6.91 10.82 17.01
CA VAL A 12 -8.12 10.14 17.49
C VAL A 12 -7.88 8.64 17.60
N LEU A 13 -7.35 8.03 16.53
CA LEU A 13 -7.03 6.61 16.52
C LEU A 13 -5.97 6.23 17.55
N GLN A 14 -4.85 6.95 17.59
CA GLN A 14 -3.77 6.67 18.56
C GLN A 14 -4.20 6.80 20.01
N THR A 15 -5.06 7.78 20.31
CA THR A 15 -5.56 7.97 21.67
C THR A 15 -6.55 6.87 22.04
N ALA A 16 -7.45 6.49 21.14
CA ALA A 16 -8.36 5.36 21.36
C ALA A 16 -7.57 4.04 21.55
N CYS A 17 -6.59 3.77 20.68
CA CYS A 17 -5.76 2.56 20.79
C CYS A 17 -4.90 2.50 22.06
N ARG A 18 -4.53 3.64 22.65
CA ARG A 18 -3.79 3.63 23.93
C ARG A 18 -4.64 3.11 25.08
N CYS A 19 -5.93 3.37 25.06
CA CYS A 19 -6.87 2.85 26.06
C CYS A 19 -7.09 1.33 25.94
N LEU A 20 -6.81 0.75 24.76
CA LEU A 20 -6.96 -0.69 24.51
C LEU A 20 -5.72 -1.51 24.89
N ARG A 21 -4.70 -0.89 25.48
CA ARG A 21 -3.53 -1.64 25.99
C ARG A 21 -3.93 -2.41 27.24
N GLN A 22 -3.90 -3.71 27.13
CA GLN A 22 -4.14 -4.61 28.25
C GLN A 22 -3.11 -4.40 29.35
N VAL A 23 -3.53 -4.17 30.57
CA VAL A 23 -2.69 -4.00 31.76
C VAL A 23 -2.47 -5.35 32.45
N GLN A 24 -3.51 -6.18 32.47
CA GLN A 24 -3.47 -7.54 33.03
C GLN A 24 -3.67 -8.56 31.93
N LYS A 25 -2.71 -9.47 31.76
CA LYS A 25 -2.73 -10.44 30.65
C LYS A 25 -3.86 -11.47 30.70
N ASP A 26 -4.43 -11.71 31.86
CA ASP A 26 -5.37 -12.81 32.11
C ASP A 26 -6.78 -12.36 32.52
N ALA A 27 -7.09 -11.08 32.45
CA ALA A 27 -8.42 -10.56 32.78
C ALA A 27 -9.02 -9.74 31.62
N PRO A 28 -10.32 -9.85 31.32
CA PRO A 28 -11.00 -8.97 30.38
C PRO A 28 -11.03 -7.56 30.94
N GLU A 29 -10.50 -6.61 30.20
CA GLU A 29 -10.49 -5.20 30.55
C GLU A 29 -11.38 -4.41 29.60
N THR A 30 -12.18 -3.48 30.12
CA THR A 30 -13.04 -2.60 29.33
C THR A 30 -12.56 -1.16 29.45
N ALA A 31 -12.34 -0.49 28.34
CA ALA A 31 -12.01 0.91 28.28
C ALA A 31 -13.19 1.74 27.75
N LEU A 32 -13.52 2.84 28.42
CA LEU A 32 -14.53 3.79 27.97
C LEU A 32 -13.84 4.98 27.28
N VAL A 33 -14.21 5.25 26.04
CA VAL A 33 -13.68 6.35 25.25
C VAL A 33 -14.83 7.29 24.88
N TYR A 34 -14.78 8.52 25.44
CA TYR A 34 -15.74 9.56 25.12
C TYR A 34 -15.25 10.38 23.93
N LEU A 35 -16.06 10.45 22.88
CA LEU A 35 -15.78 11.19 21.66
C LEU A 35 -16.89 12.18 21.38
N ASN A 36 -16.55 13.35 20.84
CA ASN A 36 -17.55 14.19 20.19
C ASN A 36 -17.94 13.57 18.83
N SER A 37 -19.05 14.03 18.23
CA SER A 37 -19.58 13.47 16.99
C SER A 37 -18.54 13.45 15.85
N SER A 38 -17.84 14.57 15.65
CA SER A 38 -16.82 14.70 14.60
C SER A 38 -15.65 13.70 14.78
N ASN A 39 -15.20 13.49 16.00
CA ASN A 39 -14.13 12.54 16.30
C ASN A 39 -14.64 11.09 16.27
N ALA A 40 -15.90 10.85 16.60
CA ALA A 40 -16.54 9.53 16.42
C ALA A 40 -16.64 9.14 14.95
N ASP A 41 -17.04 10.07 14.07
CA ASP A 41 -17.09 9.84 12.61
C ASP A 41 -15.71 9.55 12.03
N LYS A 42 -14.68 10.27 12.48
CA LYS A 42 -13.30 10.02 12.08
C LYS A 42 -12.81 8.66 12.54
N LEU A 43 -13.08 8.28 13.78
CA LEU A 43 -12.71 6.96 14.30
C LEU A 43 -13.43 5.86 13.53
N ASN A 44 -14.74 6.01 13.30
CA ASN A 44 -15.53 5.07 12.52
C ASN A 44 -14.97 4.89 11.10
N SER A 45 -14.67 6.01 10.43
CA SER A 45 -14.06 5.98 9.10
C SER A 45 -12.70 5.26 9.07
N GLN A 46 -11.88 5.40 10.13
CA GLN A 46 -10.59 4.71 10.22
C GLN A 46 -10.76 3.22 10.54
N LEU A 47 -11.66 2.88 11.45
CA LEU A 47 -11.96 1.49 11.78
C LEU A 47 -12.50 0.74 10.56
N GLN A 48 -13.38 1.37 9.78
CA GLN A 48 -13.89 0.78 8.54
C GLN A 48 -12.78 0.60 7.49
N LYS A 49 -11.89 1.59 7.33
CA LYS A 49 -10.80 1.54 6.34
C LYS A 49 -9.69 0.55 6.69
N GLN A 50 -9.35 0.40 7.97
CA GLN A 50 -8.19 -0.38 8.41
C GLN A 50 -8.55 -1.74 8.96
N HIS A 51 -9.72 -1.87 9.56
CA HIS A 51 -10.15 -3.09 10.26
C HIS A 51 -11.49 -3.61 9.78
N HIS A 52 -12.12 -2.92 8.80
CA HIS A 52 -13.44 -3.28 8.25
C HIS A 52 -14.54 -3.43 9.32
N ILE A 53 -14.41 -2.71 10.42
CA ILE A 53 -15.32 -2.74 11.58
C ILE A 53 -15.91 -1.35 11.75
N SER A 54 -17.23 -1.23 11.95
CA SER A 54 -17.87 0.02 12.33
C SER A 54 -17.67 0.31 13.82
N LEU A 55 -17.80 1.57 14.22
CA LEU A 55 -17.75 1.96 15.63
C LEU A 55 -18.87 1.28 16.44
N GLN A 56 -20.02 1.06 15.81
CA GLN A 56 -21.16 0.39 16.41
C GLN A 56 -20.87 -1.10 16.62
N GLU A 57 -20.29 -1.78 15.63
CA GLU A 57 -19.85 -3.17 15.77
C GLU A 57 -18.75 -3.34 16.80
N PHE A 58 -17.89 -2.32 16.94
CA PHE A 58 -16.84 -2.33 17.97
C PHE A 58 -17.41 -2.20 19.39
N THR A 59 -18.51 -1.43 19.57
CA THR A 59 -19.21 -1.29 20.85
C THR A 59 -20.07 -2.51 21.18
N ASP A 60 -20.67 -3.13 20.17
CA ASP A 60 -21.59 -4.25 20.29
C ASP A 60 -20.91 -5.61 20.04
N ALA A 61 -19.58 -5.62 19.93
CA ALA A 61 -18.78 -6.77 19.49
C ALA A 61 -19.03 -8.08 20.26
N ASP A 62 -19.46 -8.00 21.52
CA ASP A 62 -19.72 -9.20 22.31
C ASP A 62 -21.08 -9.85 22.00
N HIS A 63 -22.00 -9.12 21.33
CA HIS A 63 -23.36 -9.61 21.09
C HIS A 63 -23.61 -10.18 19.68
N HIS A 64 -22.71 -9.92 18.73
CA HIS A 64 -22.91 -10.29 17.31
C HIS A 64 -21.79 -11.15 16.71
N LYS A 65 -20.85 -11.61 17.53
CA LYS A 65 -19.79 -12.50 17.03
C LYS A 65 -20.32 -13.90 16.75
N THR A 66 -20.10 -14.35 15.53
CA THR A 66 -20.33 -15.75 15.15
C THR A 66 -19.08 -16.56 15.44
N LYS A 67 -19.23 -17.61 16.25
CA LYS A 67 -18.14 -18.54 16.54
C LYS A 67 -18.01 -19.55 15.40
N LEU A 68 -16.84 -19.63 14.81
CA LEU A 68 -16.53 -20.54 13.72
C LEU A 68 -15.67 -21.70 14.22
N ASN A 69 -15.95 -22.90 13.71
CA ASN A 69 -15.11 -24.05 13.97
C ASN A 69 -13.83 -23.98 13.13
N ARG A 70 -12.70 -24.11 13.79
CA ARG A 70 -11.39 -24.12 13.13
C ARG A 70 -10.98 -25.54 12.76
N TYR A 71 -10.56 -25.73 11.51
CA TYR A 71 -10.09 -27.01 10.99
C TYR A 71 -8.65 -26.88 10.51
N ASP A 72 -7.79 -27.77 11.00
CA ASP A 72 -6.39 -27.83 10.61
C ASP A 72 -6.22 -28.78 9.42
N ARG A 73 -5.67 -28.28 8.34
CA ARG A 73 -5.32 -28.99 7.12
C ARG A 73 -3.82 -28.92 6.81
N THR A 74 -2.98 -28.81 7.84
CA THR A 74 -1.52 -28.67 7.71
C THR A 74 -0.88 -29.76 6.86
N LYS A 75 -1.47 -30.95 6.78
CA LYS A 75 -1.00 -32.06 5.90
C LYS A 75 -0.96 -31.67 4.41
N TYR A 76 -1.71 -30.64 4.01
CA TYR A 76 -1.71 -30.10 2.64
C TYR A 76 -0.77 -28.91 2.49
N LEU A 77 -0.06 -28.52 3.54
CA LEU A 77 0.84 -27.38 3.54
C LEU A 77 1.96 -27.58 2.52
N ARG A 78 2.13 -26.60 1.66
CA ARG A 78 3.24 -26.48 0.74
C ARG A 78 4.02 -25.21 1.07
N LEU A 79 5.34 -25.30 1.05
CA LEU A 79 6.24 -24.20 1.37
C LEU A 79 7.14 -23.91 0.15
N PRO A 80 6.58 -23.46 -0.98
CA PRO A 80 7.39 -23.15 -2.15
C PRO A 80 8.27 -21.93 -1.88
N LYS A 81 9.44 -21.93 -2.54
CA LYS A 81 10.33 -20.77 -2.58
C LYS A 81 10.30 -20.18 -3.97
N VAL A 82 10.04 -18.89 -4.05
CA VAL A 82 10.06 -18.15 -5.31
C VAL A 82 11.33 -17.34 -5.39
N ASP A 83 12.16 -17.67 -6.37
CA ASP A 83 13.39 -16.93 -6.65
C ASP A 83 13.10 -15.81 -7.65
N PHE A 84 13.60 -14.63 -7.34
CA PHE A 84 13.48 -13.43 -8.17
C PHE A 84 14.67 -12.50 -7.99
N TYR A 85 14.83 -11.53 -8.87
CA TYR A 85 15.86 -10.49 -8.76
C TYR A 85 15.21 -9.18 -8.31
N GLN A 86 15.74 -8.64 -7.23
CA GLN A 86 15.35 -7.35 -6.69
C GLN A 86 16.26 -6.27 -7.23
N LEU A 87 15.68 -5.22 -7.84
CA LEU A 87 16.43 -4.02 -8.17
C LEU A 87 16.88 -3.31 -6.89
N LYS A 88 18.16 -2.99 -6.81
CA LYS A 88 18.75 -2.16 -5.78
C LYS A 88 19.45 -0.99 -6.42
N ILE A 89 19.11 0.21 -5.98
CA ILE A 89 19.75 1.43 -6.44
C ILE A 89 20.81 1.84 -5.43
N ARG A 90 22.03 1.97 -5.89
CA ARG A 90 23.11 2.60 -5.12
C ARG A 90 23.33 4.00 -5.64
N TYR A 91 23.50 4.94 -4.73
CA TYR A 91 23.84 6.32 -5.03
C TYR A 91 25.33 6.48 -4.80
N GLU A 92 26.07 6.75 -5.87
CA GLU A 92 27.50 7.04 -5.80
C GLU A 92 27.68 8.54 -5.94
N THR A 93 28.42 9.16 -4.97
CA THR A 93 28.75 10.59 -5.06
C THR A 93 29.87 10.75 -6.07
N LEU A 94 29.60 11.39 -7.20
CA LEU A 94 30.58 11.54 -8.26
C LEU A 94 31.39 12.82 -8.15
N ILE A 95 30.74 13.96 -7.91
CA ILE A 95 31.36 15.27 -7.94
C ILE A 95 30.78 16.12 -6.83
N ALA A 96 31.64 16.72 -6.02
CA ALA A 96 31.29 17.85 -5.18
C ALA A 96 31.72 19.13 -5.93
N GLU A 97 30.76 19.85 -6.48
CA GLU A 97 31.03 21.20 -6.98
C GLU A 97 31.02 22.16 -5.80
N LYS A 98 32.09 22.92 -5.68
CA LYS A 98 32.19 23.96 -4.65
C LYS A 98 31.06 24.98 -4.84
N ALA A 99 30.55 25.47 -3.72
CA ALA A 99 29.58 26.54 -3.73
C ALA A 99 30.09 27.74 -4.51
N ARG A 100 29.24 28.33 -5.36
CA ARG A 100 29.48 29.54 -6.11
C ARG A 100 28.44 30.60 -5.74
N PRO A 101 28.57 31.23 -4.59
CA PRO A 101 27.56 32.20 -4.14
C PRO A 101 27.37 33.35 -5.11
N GLU A 102 28.46 33.82 -5.78
CA GLU A 102 28.45 34.89 -6.78
C GLU A 102 27.50 34.60 -7.96
N GLU A 103 27.39 33.35 -8.37
CA GLU A 103 26.53 32.94 -9.49
C GLU A 103 25.07 32.66 -9.03
N ASN A 104 24.92 32.12 -7.84
CA ASN A 104 23.61 31.57 -7.36
C ASN A 104 22.78 32.59 -6.55
N LEU A 105 23.40 33.53 -5.86
CA LEU A 105 22.69 34.54 -5.05
C LEU A 105 21.78 35.47 -5.87
N PRO A 106 22.19 35.97 -7.06
CA PRO A 106 21.30 36.81 -7.89
C PRO A 106 19.99 36.10 -8.25
N ASP A 107 20.04 34.79 -8.38
CA ASP A 107 18.89 33.91 -8.73
C ASP A 107 18.12 33.41 -7.50
N ALA A 108 18.42 33.87 -6.29
CA ALA A 108 17.76 33.39 -5.06
C ALA A 108 16.22 33.54 -5.07
N CYS A 109 15.69 34.52 -5.83
CA CYS A 109 14.27 34.74 -6.00
C CYS A 109 13.65 33.91 -7.14
N LYS A 110 14.43 33.16 -7.91
CA LYS A 110 13.94 32.38 -9.05
C LYS A 110 13.10 31.20 -8.56
N ASN A 111 11.96 30.99 -9.21
CA ASN A 111 11.00 29.92 -8.87
C ASN A 111 10.45 29.99 -7.43
N THR A 112 10.51 31.16 -6.79
CA THR A 112 9.97 31.37 -5.43
C THR A 112 8.71 32.20 -5.42
N GLN A 113 8.17 32.57 -6.58
CA GLN A 113 6.91 33.31 -6.69
C GLN A 113 5.76 32.41 -6.18
N THR A 114 4.98 32.96 -5.27
CA THR A 114 3.74 32.30 -4.85
C THR A 114 2.73 32.43 -5.96
N VAL A 115 2.29 31.31 -6.49
CA VAL A 115 1.06 31.25 -7.29
C VAL A 115 -0.09 31.53 -6.33
N ALA A 116 -0.95 32.49 -6.68
CA ALA A 116 -2.00 32.97 -5.80
C ALA A 116 -2.80 31.81 -5.17
N GLY A 117 -2.80 31.74 -3.87
CA GLY A 117 -3.95 31.30 -3.12
C GLY A 117 -4.12 29.83 -2.80
N VAL A 118 -3.33 28.88 -3.27
CA VAL A 118 -3.59 27.45 -2.97
C VAL A 118 -2.46 26.87 -2.10
N ILE A 119 -2.76 26.59 -0.83
CA ILE A 119 -1.91 25.79 0.01
C ILE A 119 -2.36 24.34 -0.10
N LYS A 120 -1.49 23.48 -0.65
CA LYS A 120 -1.71 22.03 -0.66
C LYS A 120 -1.02 21.44 0.56
N THR A 121 -1.79 20.97 1.50
CA THR A 121 -1.30 20.16 2.62
C THR A 121 -1.69 18.71 2.38
N THR A 122 -0.72 17.83 2.42
CA THR A 122 -1.00 16.38 2.40
C THR A 122 -1.13 15.95 3.86
N ASP A 123 -2.27 15.43 4.23
CA ASP A 123 -2.44 14.83 5.55
C ASP A 123 -1.74 13.46 5.62
N LEU A 124 -1.70 12.87 6.81
CA LEU A 124 -1.08 11.56 7.02
C LEU A 124 -1.83 10.41 6.33
N THR A 125 -3.03 10.66 5.82
CA THR A 125 -3.83 9.73 5.01
C THR A 125 -3.58 9.90 3.52
N MET A 126 -2.62 10.79 3.12
CA MET A 126 -2.27 11.12 1.75
C MET A 126 -3.38 11.86 0.98
N GLU A 127 -4.42 12.32 1.61
CA GLU A 127 -5.39 13.22 1.00
C GLU A 127 -4.76 14.61 0.85
N VAL A 128 -4.81 15.15 -0.36
CA VAL A 128 -4.37 16.51 -0.64
C VAL A 128 -5.51 17.46 -0.26
N LEU A 129 -5.32 18.18 0.84
CA LEU A 129 -6.23 19.27 1.22
C LEU A 129 -5.77 20.53 0.54
N GLU A 130 -6.59 21.04 -0.37
CA GLU A 130 -6.38 22.36 -1.01
C GLU A 130 -7.14 23.41 -0.20
N ARG A 131 -6.43 24.33 0.38
CA ARG A 131 -7.02 25.50 1.04
C ARG A 131 -6.64 26.76 0.26
N THR A 132 -7.62 27.47 -0.26
CA THR A 132 -7.43 28.82 -0.79
C THR A 132 -7.25 29.77 0.37
N VAL A 133 -6.11 30.45 0.44
CA VAL A 133 -5.84 31.48 1.47
C VAL A 133 -5.91 32.82 0.77
N ASP A 134 -6.86 33.65 1.20
CA ASP A 134 -6.96 35.03 0.74
C ASP A 134 -5.74 35.84 1.20
N ASP A 135 -5.23 36.72 0.32
CA ASP A 135 -4.10 37.60 0.61
C ASP A 135 -4.32 38.47 1.88
N ALA A 136 -5.58 38.68 2.26
CA ALA A 136 -5.97 39.42 3.45
C ALA A 136 -5.63 38.72 4.78
N GLU A 137 -5.47 37.37 4.79
CA GLU A 137 -5.11 36.61 5.98
C GLU A 137 -3.59 36.56 6.24
N ARG A 138 -2.77 37.00 5.26
CA ARG A 138 -1.31 37.14 5.41
C ARG A 138 -1.03 38.53 5.96
N GLY A 139 -1.04 38.67 7.26
CA GLY A 139 -0.63 39.91 7.90
C GLY A 139 0.74 40.38 7.37
N ASP A 140 0.88 41.69 7.08
CA ASP A 140 2.10 42.30 6.63
C ASP A 140 3.21 42.15 7.70
N THR A 141 4.12 41.22 7.47
CA THR A 141 5.22 41.00 8.41
C THR A 141 6.30 42.05 8.20
N PRO A 142 6.65 42.82 9.23
CA PRO A 142 7.74 43.82 9.13
C PRO A 142 9.04 43.18 8.66
N ALA A 143 9.73 43.86 7.75
CA ALA A 143 10.98 43.39 7.15
C ALA A 143 12.12 44.33 7.56
N VAL A 144 13.10 43.77 8.31
CA VAL A 144 14.31 44.47 8.68
C VAL A 144 15.48 43.65 8.21
N TYR A 145 16.40 44.27 7.47
CA TYR A 145 17.47 43.58 6.72
C TYR A 145 18.38 42.72 7.59
N TYR A 146 19.01 43.26 8.61
CA TYR A 146 19.95 42.52 9.45
C TYR A 146 19.28 41.40 10.27
N PRO A 147 18.12 41.60 10.91
CA PRO A 147 17.35 40.51 11.53
C PRO A 147 16.99 39.41 10.56
N TRP A 148 16.66 39.76 9.30
CA TRP A 148 16.40 38.78 8.26
C TRP A 148 17.64 37.93 7.92
N LEU A 149 18.80 38.56 7.70
CA LEU A 149 20.07 37.86 7.48
C LEU A 149 20.43 36.96 8.66
N TYR A 150 20.26 37.48 9.87
CA TYR A 150 20.50 36.69 11.09
C TYR A 150 19.58 35.48 11.17
N GLY A 151 18.32 35.62 10.74
CA GLY A 151 17.38 34.52 10.62
C GLY A 151 17.84 33.42 9.65
N ILE A 152 18.43 33.80 8.50
CA ILE A 152 19.00 32.89 7.52
C ILE A 152 20.17 32.09 8.12
N VAL A 153 21.09 32.80 8.78
CA VAL A 153 22.24 32.18 9.45
C VAL A 153 21.81 31.23 10.56
N ARG A 154 20.90 31.68 11.41
CA ARG A 154 20.38 30.85 12.50
C ARG A 154 19.73 29.57 11.96
N SER A 155 18.98 29.66 10.87
CA SER A 155 18.31 28.50 10.24
C SER A 155 19.28 27.59 9.49
N SER A 156 20.55 27.97 9.33
CA SER A 156 21.57 27.12 8.69
C SER A 156 22.21 26.10 9.63
N LEU A 157 21.81 26.09 10.90
CA LEU A 157 22.35 25.18 11.92
C LEU A 157 23.91 25.17 12.00
N GLY A 158 24.54 26.35 11.80
CA GLY A 158 25.97 26.53 11.88
C GLY A 158 26.74 26.26 10.58
N THR A 159 26.07 25.93 9.49
CA THR A 159 26.71 25.72 8.18
C THR A 159 27.00 27.02 7.43
N LEU A 160 26.42 28.16 7.85
CA LEU A 160 26.58 29.49 7.27
C LEU A 160 26.81 30.51 8.38
N THR A 161 27.71 31.43 8.17
CA THR A 161 28.05 32.50 9.13
C THR A 161 27.80 33.89 8.54
N MET A 162 27.67 34.91 9.40
CA MET A 162 27.52 36.28 8.95
C MET A 162 28.77 36.79 8.20
N GLU A 163 29.95 36.28 8.54
CA GLU A 163 31.22 36.62 7.86
C GLU A 163 31.20 36.12 6.42
N GLN A 164 30.65 34.94 6.16
CA GLN A 164 30.51 34.41 4.80
C GLN A 164 29.50 35.20 3.96
N LEU A 165 28.47 35.79 4.56
CA LEU A 165 27.47 36.62 3.88
C LEU A 165 28.00 38.02 3.56
N ARG A 166 28.92 38.54 4.37
CA ARG A 166 29.43 39.93 4.29
C ARG A 166 29.96 40.34 2.91
N PRO A 167 30.75 39.54 2.18
CA PRO A 167 31.20 39.89 0.84
C PRO A 167 30.07 40.11 -0.16
N TYR A 168 28.92 39.51 0.08
CA TYR A 168 27.72 39.51 -0.81
C TYR A 168 26.64 40.48 -0.35
N ASP A 169 26.91 41.38 0.59
CA ASP A 169 25.91 42.31 1.16
C ASP A 169 25.15 43.12 0.10
N CYS A 170 25.83 43.54 -0.98
CA CYS A 170 25.18 44.26 -2.06
C CYS A 170 24.08 43.40 -2.75
N VAL A 171 24.40 42.19 -3.15
CA VAL A 171 23.48 41.27 -3.82
C VAL A 171 22.33 40.84 -2.86
N LEU A 172 22.66 40.62 -1.59
CA LEU A 172 21.68 40.28 -0.59
C LEU A 172 20.68 41.43 -0.30
N ARG A 173 21.14 42.69 -0.38
CA ARG A 173 20.25 43.86 -0.34
C ARG A 173 19.31 43.92 -1.52
N GLU A 174 19.79 43.62 -2.73
CA GLU A 174 18.95 43.55 -3.92
C GLU A 174 17.89 42.47 -3.80
N VAL A 175 18.26 41.27 -3.33
CA VAL A 175 17.30 40.18 -3.03
C VAL A 175 16.27 40.62 -2.00
N PHE A 176 16.71 41.25 -0.90
CA PHE A 176 15.84 41.77 0.14
C PHE A 176 14.89 42.84 -0.40
N GLN A 177 15.35 43.75 -1.27
CA GLN A 177 14.50 44.75 -1.91
C GLN A 177 13.43 44.12 -2.82
N LYS A 178 13.76 43.04 -3.54
CA LYS A 178 12.81 42.32 -4.40
C LYS A 178 11.71 41.67 -3.61
N ILE A 179 12.01 41.09 -2.47
CA ILE A 179 11.03 40.34 -1.65
C ILE A 179 10.30 41.23 -0.63
N THR A 180 10.58 42.51 -0.61
CA THR A 180 9.97 43.49 0.32
C THR A 180 9.42 44.69 -0.43
N TYR A 181 8.47 45.40 0.17
CA TYR A 181 7.93 46.65 -0.35
C TYR A 181 7.90 47.72 0.76
N GLN A 182 7.87 48.98 0.36
CA GLN A 182 7.80 50.11 1.27
C GLN A 182 6.39 50.28 1.83
N ARG A 183 6.26 50.39 3.12
CA ARG A 183 4.99 50.68 3.81
C ARG A 183 5.21 51.76 4.89
N GLY A 184 4.75 52.97 4.61
CA GLY A 184 5.04 54.12 5.48
C GLY A 184 6.52 54.34 5.68
N ALA A 185 6.97 54.46 6.93
CA ALA A 185 8.39 54.62 7.27
C ALA A 185 9.17 53.29 7.30
N GLY A 186 8.52 52.13 7.15
CA GLY A 186 9.17 50.80 7.24
C GLY A 186 9.02 50.00 5.96
N ARG A 187 9.55 48.77 5.96
CA ARG A 187 9.38 47.80 4.90
C ARG A 187 8.62 46.59 5.44
N CYS A 188 7.87 45.89 4.55
CA CYS A 188 7.19 44.65 4.85
C CYS A 188 7.55 43.59 3.79
N PHE A 189 7.51 42.31 4.16
CA PHE A 189 7.70 41.22 3.20
C PHE A 189 6.49 41.14 2.25
N SER A 190 6.82 40.94 0.98
CA SER A 190 5.81 40.81 -0.07
C SER A 190 5.24 39.40 -0.12
N SER A 191 3.92 39.26 -0.21
CA SER A 191 3.23 37.96 -0.39
C SER A 191 3.51 37.33 -1.75
N LYS A 192 4.08 38.09 -2.71
CA LYS A 192 4.44 37.61 -4.05
C LYS A 192 5.57 36.59 -4.04
N TYR A 193 6.32 36.50 -2.96
CA TYR A 193 7.46 35.60 -2.84
C TYR A 193 7.32 34.70 -1.62
N ASN A 194 7.61 33.41 -1.80
CA ASN A 194 7.75 32.48 -0.67
C ASN A 194 9.06 32.79 0.03
N ARG A 195 9.00 33.55 1.12
CA ARG A 195 10.17 33.97 1.91
C ARG A 195 11.03 32.77 2.33
N ALA A 196 10.43 31.69 2.81
CA ALA A 196 11.16 30.51 3.27
C ALA A 196 11.95 29.85 2.11
N ALA A 197 11.39 29.84 0.90
CA ALA A 197 12.07 29.33 -0.28
C ALA A 197 13.24 30.23 -0.71
N VAL A 198 13.09 31.56 -0.66
CA VAL A 198 14.20 32.49 -0.93
C VAL A 198 15.33 32.31 0.09
N GLU A 199 15.00 32.24 1.38
CA GLU A 199 15.97 32.01 2.44
C GLU A 199 16.69 30.66 2.30
N ALA A 200 15.96 29.61 1.85
CA ALA A 200 16.54 28.31 1.53
C ALA A 200 17.48 28.37 0.32
N ASN A 201 17.13 29.11 -0.72
CA ASN A 201 17.98 29.30 -1.90
C ASN A 201 19.26 30.06 -1.55
N ILE A 202 19.17 31.08 -0.67
CA ILE A 202 20.36 31.77 -0.16
C ILE A 202 21.27 30.79 0.60
N ARG A 203 20.76 30.00 1.52
CA ARG A 203 21.58 29.00 2.23
C ARG A 203 22.20 27.99 1.26
N LYS A 204 21.42 27.55 0.27
CA LYS A 204 21.86 26.58 -0.76
C LYS A 204 23.01 27.16 -1.61
N ALA A 205 23.02 28.47 -1.88
CA ALA A 205 24.10 29.11 -2.63
C ALA A 205 25.49 28.96 -1.98
N PHE A 206 25.56 28.79 -0.66
CA PHE A 206 26.77 28.56 0.12
C PHE A 206 27.08 27.10 0.41
N CYS A 207 26.23 26.18 -0.04
CA CYS A 207 26.46 24.75 0.14
C CYS A 207 27.09 24.15 -1.12
N ASP A 208 28.07 23.28 -0.91
CA ASP A 208 28.62 22.48 -1.99
C ASP A 208 27.50 21.61 -2.59
N SER A 209 27.39 21.66 -3.92
CA SER A 209 26.45 20.76 -4.61
C SER A 209 27.12 19.42 -4.83
N ARG A 210 26.34 18.36 -4.57
CA ARG A 210 26.78 16.99 -4.83
C ARG A 210 25.91 16.40 -5.91
N SER A 211 26.50 16.00 -7.01
CA SER A 211 25.81 15.18 -7.99
C SER A 211 25.97 13.71 -7.62
N PHE A 212 24.89 12.96 -7.77
CA PHE A 212 24.87 11.52 -7.50
C PHE A 212 24.59 10.81 -8.80
N GLU A 213 25.39 9.81 -9.12
CA GLU A 213 25.00 8.79 -10.09
C GLU A 213 24.28 7.65 -9.38
N THR A 214 23.30 7.11 -10.06
CA THR A 214 22.59 5.91 -9.61
C THR A 214 23.16 4.72 -10.33
N LYS A 215 23.60 3.72 -9.57
CA LYS A 215 24.06 2.44 -10.07
C LYS A 215 23.01 1.37 -9.77
N GLU A 216 22.61 0.68 -10.81
CA GLU A 216 21.64 -0.40 -10.72
C GLU A 216 22.34 -1.73 -10.42
N GLU A 217 21.91 -2.38 -9.38
CA GLU A 217 22.32 -3.74 -9.03
C GLU A 217 21.10 -4.66 -9.00
N ARG A 218 21.24 -5.86 -9.52
CA ARG A 218 20.24 -6.91 -9.41
C ARG A 218 20.68 -7.90 -8.35
N ILE A 219 19.93 -7.96 -7.27
CA ILE A 219 20.23 -8.84 -6.15
C ILE A 219 19.30 -10.04 -6.19
N PRO A 220 19.82 -11.27 -6.27
CA PRO A 220 19.00 -12.46 -6.18
C PRO A 220 18.33 -12.52 -4.80
N GLN A 221 17.05 -12.84 -4.80
CA GLN A 221 16.23 -13.05 -3.62
C GLN A 221 15.50 -14.38 -3.73
N SER A 222 15.25 -15.01 -2.60
CA SER A 222 14.41 -16.20 -2.51
C SER A 222 13.42 -15.99 -1.38
N ALA A 223 12.15 -15.90 -1.73
CA ALA A 223 11.07 -15.71 -0.77
C ALA A 223 10.32 -17.02 -0.54
N SER A 224 10.21 -17.43 0.70
CA SER A 224 9.36 -18.55 1.09
C SER A 224 7.92 -18.07 1.15
N LEU A 225 7.02 -18.80 0.48
CA LEU A 225 5.59 -18.53 0.57
C LEU A 225 5.02 -19.25 1.81
N LEU A 226 5.34 -18.69 2.98
CA LEU A 226 4.84 -19.18 4.27
C LEU A 226 3.43 -18.71 4.59
N ASN A 227 2.87 -17.90 3.76
CA ASN A 227 1.55 -17.28 3.92
C ASN A 227 0.44 -18.31 4.19
N ILE A 228 0.59 -19.52 3.73
CA ILE A 228 -0.35 -20.59 4.05
C ILE A 228 -0.38 -20.87 5.56
N ALA A 229 0.78 -20.88 6.20
CA ALA A 229 0.89 -20.98 7.65
C ALA A 229 0.52 -19.65 8.34
N ASN A 230 0.54 -18.57 7.61
CA ASN A 230 0.29 -17.22 8.08
C ASN A 230 -1.17 -16.79 7.90
N PHE A 231 -1.99 -17.53 7.19
CA PHE A 231 -3.43 -17.29 7.21
C PHE A 231 -3.91 -17.30 8.66
N THR A 232 -4.40 -16.18 9.11
CA THR A 232 -4.97 -16.06 10.44
C THR A 232 -6.25 -16.88 10.50
N PRO A 233 -6.28 -18.01 11.23
CA PRO A 233 -7.50 -18.78 11.36
C PRO A 233 -8.52 -17.96 12.12
N VAL A 234 -9.69 -17.76 11.51
CA VAL A 234 -10.77 -17.01 12.15
C VAL A 234 -11.50 -17.94 13.10
N VAL A 235 -11.59 -17.53 14.35
CA VAL A 235 -12.33 -18.28 15.39
C VAL A 235 -13.66 -17.61 15.68
N GLU A 236 -13.71 -16.29 15.62
CA GLU A 236 -14.89 -15.46 15.81
C GLU A 236 -14.87 -14.32 14.82
N THR A 237 -16.03 -13.98 14.25
CA THR A 237 -16.16 -12.85 13.33
C THR A 237 -17.57 -12.27 13.39
N THR A 238 -17.69 -10.97 13.15
CA THR A 238 -18.96 -10.25 12.99
C THR A 238 -19.44 -10.28 11.53
N THR A 239 -18.55 -10.59 10.59
CA THR A 239 -18.83 -10.60 9.14
C THR A 239 -18.36 -11.88 8.48
N PRO A 240 -18.92 -13.06 8.84
CA PRO A 240 -18.42 -14.37 8.37
C PRO A 240 -18.48 -14.52 6.85
N ASP A 241 -19.52 -13.96 6.22
CA ASP A 241 -19.76 -14.13 4.79
C ASP A 241 -18.93 -13.17 3.91
N ALA A 242 -18.34 -12.11 4.50
CA ALA A 242 -17.62 -11.11 3.73
C ALA A 242 -16.13 -11.46 3.50
N TYR A 243 -15.52 -12.17 4.48
CA TYR A 243 -14.07 -12.39 4.49
C TYR A 243 -13.66 -13.84 4.76
N CYS A 244 -14.62 -14.73 4.88
CA CYS A 244 -14.38 -16.14 5.17
C CYS A 244 -15.08 -17.02 4.13
N PRO A 245 -14.57 -18.21 3.84
CA PRO A 245 -15.30 -19.20 3.06
C PRO A 245 -16.65 -19.48 3.70
N LYS A 246 -17.70 -19.66 2.89
CA LYS A 246 -19.02 -19.99 3.39
C LYS A 246 -18.99 -21.30 4.19
N GLN A 247 -19.72 -21.35 5.32
CA GLN A 247 -19.71 -22.49 6.22
C GLN A 247 -20.03 -23.82 5.49
N GLU A 248 -20.97 -23.80 4.52
CA GLU A 248 -21.28 -24.96 3.70
C GLU A 248 -20.11 -25.48 2.87
N GLN A 249 -19.26 -24.57 2.37
CA GLN A 249 -18.05 -24.94 1.63
C GLN A 249 -17.02 -25.56 2.55
N VAL A 250 -16.83 -24.96 3.74
CA VAL A 250 -15.93 -25.48 4.77
C VAL A 250 -16.33 -26.90 5.16
N GLU A 251 -17.61 -27.13 5.44
CA GLU A 251 -18.15 -28.44 5.81
C GLU A 251 -17.94 -29.47 4.70
N LYS A 252 -18.21 -29.11 3.44
CA LYS A 252 -17.94 -30.00 2.29
C LYS A 252 -16.46 -30.39 2.20
N ILE A 253 -15.55 -29.43 2.37
CA ILE A 253 -14.11 -29.68 2.33
C ILE A 253 -13.71 -30.66 3.46
N ILE A 254 -14.21 -30.43 4.67
CA ILE A 254 -13.92 -31.29 5.82
C ILE A 254 -14.48 -32.70 5.66
N LEU A 255 -15.72 -32.83 5.17
CA LEU A 255 -16.31 -34.12 4.89
C LEU A 255 -15.55 -34.89 3.82
N ASP A 256 -15.05 -34.19 2.80
CA ASP A 256 -14.23 -34.78 1.75
C ASP A 256 -12.85 -35.22 2.28
N ASP A 257 -12.19 -34.40 3.09
CA ASP A 257 -10.93 -34.76 3.76
C ASP A 257 -11.06 -36.01 4.66
N GLN A 258 -12.25 -36.20 5.21
CA GLN A 258 -12.58 -37.39 6.01
C GLN A 258 -13.04 -38.60 5.17
N GLY A 259 -13.15 -38.44 3.86
CA GLY A 259 -13.74 -39.47 2.98
C GLY A 259 -15.23 -39.72 3.22
N LYS A 260 -15.92 -38.74 3.82
CA LYS A 260 -17.37 -38.85 4.18
C LYS A 260 -18.27 -38.03 3.27
N LEU A 261 -17.73 -37.23 2.35
CA LEU A 261 -18.52 -36.47 1.41
C LEU A 261 -19.27 -37.43 0.48
N LYS A 262 -20.58 -37.46 0.58
CA LYS A 262 -21.45 -38.25 -0.29
C LYS A 262 -22.27 -37.34 -1.18
N MET A 263 -22.27 -37.65 -2.46
CA MET A 263 -23.14 -36.99 -3.41
C MET A 263 -24.60 -37.40 -3.15
N LYS A 264 -25.54 -36.47 -3.35
CA LYS A 264 -26.97 -36.81 -3.24
C LYS A 264 -27.33 -37.91 -4.25
N PRO A 265 -28.11 -38.95 -3.86
CA PRO A 265 -28.43 -40.09 -4.73
C PRO A 265 -29.01 -39.68 -6.07
N ASP A 266 -29.89 -38.67 -6.09
CA ASP A 266 -30.53 -38.18 -7.31
C ASP A 266 -29.54 -37.55 -8.29
N ILE A 267 -28.57 -36.81 -7.76
CA ILE A 267 -27.49 -36.16 -8.57
C ILE A 267 -26.56 -37.25 -9.09
N GLN A 268 -26.23 -38.24 -8.27
CA GLN A 268 -25.40 -39.38 -8.69
C GLN A 268 -26.07 -40.19 -9.80
N ALA A 269 -27.37 -40.43 -9.68
CA ALA A 269 -28.14 -41.09 -10.72
C ALA A 269 -28.20 -40.28 -12.02
N ALA A 270 -28.38 -38.97 -11.92
CA ALA A 270 -28.38 -38.08 -13.08
C ALA A 270 -27.02 -38.06 -13.80
N ILE A 271 -25.93 -38.03 -13.05
CA ILE A 271 -24.56 -38.10 -13.63
C ILE A 271 -24.35 -39.42 -14.35
N LEU A 272 -24.71 -40.53 -13.72
CA LEU A 272 -24.60 -41.88 -14.34
C LEU A 272 -25.44 -42.01 -15.63
N ALA A 273 -26.62 -41.42 -15.63
CA ALA A 273 -27.49 -41.41 -16.83
C ALA A 273 -26.90 -40.57 -17.96
N LEU A 274 -26.30 -39.43 -17.64
CA LEU A 274 -25.61 -38.57 -18.62
C LEU A 274 -24.33 -39.22 -19.17
N GLU A 275 -23.60 -39.95 -18.34
CA GLU A 275 -22.36 -40.65 -18.74
C GLU A 275 -22.63 -41.92 -19.55
N ALA A 276 -23.83 -42.52 -19.39
CA ALA A 276 -24.26 -43.67 -20.19
C ALA A 276 -24.54 -43.29 -21.66
N ASP A 277 -24.84 -42.02 -21.92
CA ASP A 277 -25.00 -41.49 -23.26
C ASP A 277 -23.68 -40.88 -23.74
N ASP A 278 -22.98 -41.50 -24.68
CA ASP A 278 -21.63 -41.17 -25.13
C ASP A 278 -21.52 -39.84 -25.94
N SER A 279 -22.42 -38.92 -25.65
CA SER A 279 -22.41 -37.55 -26.20
C SER A 279 -21.40 -36.69 -25.48
N ALA A 280 -20.59 -35.92 -26.25
CA ALA A 280 -19.62 -34.95 -25.71
C ALA A 280 -20.32 -33.86 -24.84
N ALA A 281 -21.54 -33.46 -25.21
CA ALA A 281 -22.36 -32.51 -24.45
C ALA A 281 -22.79 -33.09 -23.09
N ASN A 282 -23.26 -34.34 -23.06
CA ASN A 282 -23.69 -34.98 -21.81
C ASN A 282 -22.50 -35.23 -20.87
N ARG A 283 -21.34 -35.59 -21.39
CA ARG A 283 -20.09 -35.69 -20.60
C ARG A 283 -19.68 -34.35 -19.99
N ALA A 284 -19.80 -33.24 -20.73
CA ALA A 284 -19.54 -31.92 -20.19
C ALA A 284 -20.50 -31.50 -19.07
N ILE A 285 -21.83 -31.83 -19.23
CA ILE A 285 -22.85 -31.61 -18.22
C ILE A 285 -22.55 -32.47 -16.98
N ALA A 286 -22.25 -33.74 -17.16
CA ALA A 286 -21.93 -34.65 -16.06
C ALA A 286 -20.68 -34.16 -15.28
N ALA A 287 -19.65 -33.72 -15.98
CA ALA A 287 -18.45 -33.12 -15.37
C ALA A 287 -18.79 -31.87 -14.56
N THR A 288 -19.63 -30.98 -15.09
CA THR A 288 -20.13 -29.80 -14.40
C THR A 288 -20.91 -30.14 -13.13
N LEU A 289 -21.83 -31.10 -13.20
CA LEU A 289 -22.57 -31.59 -12.04
C LEU A 289 -21.68 -32.21 -10.97
N ARG A 290 -20.66 -32.99 -11.38
CA ARG A 290 -19.64 -33.53 -10.46
C ARG A 290 -18.92 -32.40 -9.75
N LYS A 291 -18.44 -31.39 -10.53
CA LYS A 291 -17.74 -30.24 -10.00
C LYS A 291 -18.57 -29.43 -9.01
N GLN A 292 -19.84 -29.16 -9.32
CA GLN A 292 -20.74 -28.42 -8.42
C GLN A 292 -21.06 -29.16 -7.13
N ASN A 293 -21.05 -30.50 -7.14
CA ASN A 293 -21.38 -31.34 -5.98
C ASN A 293 -20.13 -31.92 -5.28
N SER A 294 -18.93 -31.60 -5.75
CA SER A 294 -17.70 -31.91 -5.03
C SER A 294 -17.48 -30.93 -3.88
N SER A 295 -16.48 -31.19 -3.07
CA SER A 295 -15.90 -30.17 -2.18
C SER A 295 -15.34 -29.02 -3.02
N HIS A 296 -14.77 -28.00 -2.37
CA HIS A 296 -14.14 -26.91 -3.10
C HIS A 296 -13.16 -27.47 -4.16
N PRO A 297 -13.32 -27.10 -5.46
CA PRO A 297 -12.38 -27.51 -6.50
C PRO A 297 -10.98 -27.09 -6.08
N GLN A 298 -9.97 -27.87 -6.27
CA GLN A 298 -8.58 -27.52 -5.94
C GLN A 298 -8.33 -27.20 -4.45
N LYS A 299 -9.13 -27.71 -3.53
CA LYS A 299 -9.02 -27.47 -2.08
C LYS A 299 -7.63 -27.72 -1.50
N ASP A 300 -6.91 -28.69 -2.03
CA ASP A 300 -5.56 -29.10 -1.62
C ASP A 300 -4.46 -28.25 -2.24
N ARG A 301 -4.82 -27.29 -3.11
CA ARG A 301 -3.86 -26.36 -3.73
C ARG A 301 -3.79 -24.99 -3.05
N SER A 302 -4.75 -24.65 -2.21
CA SER A 302 -4.83 -23.34 -1.57
C SER A 302 -5.08 -23.35 -0.08
N PHE A 303 -6.08 -24.08 0.40
CA PHE A 303 -6.58 -23.93 1.76
C PHE A 303 -5.93 -24.90 2.75
N HIS A 304 -5.20 -24.40 3.72
CA HIS A 304 -4.53 -25.21 4.75
C HIS A 304 -5.14 -25.05 6.14
N TYR A 305 -5.71 -23.89 6.45
CA TYR A 305 -6.50 -23.66 7.66
C TYR A 305 -7.88 -23.14 7.25
N LEU A 306 -8.93 -23.70 7.82
CA LEU A 306 -10.29 -23.29 7.55
C LEU A 306 -11.04 -23.01 8.87
N PRO A 307 -11.87 -21.96 8.92
CA PRO A 307 -11.92 -20.83 8.00
C PRO A 307 -10.69 -19.94 8.12
N TYR A 308 -10.38 -19.22 7.07
CA TYR A 308 -9.32 -18.21 7.04
C TYR A 308 -9.89 -16.86 6.58
N HIS A 309 -9.14 -15.80 6.80
CA HIS A 309 -9.57 -14.42 6.56
C HIS A 309 -8.73 -13.78 5.45
N THR A 310 -9.37 -13.16 4.48
CA THR A 310 -8.74 -12.28 3.48
C THR A 310 -8.94 -10.82 3.88
N ASP A 311 -8.18 -9.90 3.27
CA ASP A 311 -8.28 -8.46 3.60
C ASP A 311 -9.52 -7.79 3.00
N SER A 312 -10.14 -8.40 1.97
CA SER A 312 -11.33 -7.86 1.33
C SER A 312 -12.25 -8.96 0.75
N PRO A 313 -13.56 -8.68 0.54
CA PRO A 313 -14.47 -9.57 -0.17
C PRO A 313 -14.00 -9.86 -1.60
N PHE A 314 -13.41 -8.86 -2.27
CA PHE A 314 -12.93 -9.02 -3.64
C PHE A 314 -11.78 -10.03 -3.74
N GLU A 315 -10.85 -10.03 -2.78
CA GLU A 315 -9.81 -11.06 -2.69
C GLU A 315 -10.40 -12.45 -2.48
N GLN A 316 -11.42 -12.55 -1.62
CA GLN A 316 -12.10 -13.81 -1.38
C GLN A 316 -12.84 -14.32 -2.63
N ASP A 317 -13.53 -13.44 -3.34
CA ASP A 317 -14.23 -13.76 -4.58
C ASP A 317 -13.23 -14.22 -5.64
N PHE A 318 -12.14 -13.47 -5.84
CA PHE A 318 -11.08 -13.84 -6.77
C PHE A 318 -10.52 -15.24 -6.47
N LEU A 319 -10.20 -15.52 -5.21
CA LEU A 319 -9.65 -16.82 -4.82
C LEU A 319 -10.64 -17.94 -5.10
N ASN A 320 -11.91 -17.73 -4.80
CA ASN A 320 -12.97 -18.71 -5.04
C ASN A 320 -13.18 -18.96 -6.54
N GLU A 321 -13.18 -17.91 -7.35
CA GLU A 321 -13.35 -18.01 -8.80
C GLU A 321 -12.15 -18.68 -9.47
N VAL A 322 -10.94 -18.23 -9.19
CA VAL A 322 -9.74 -18.78 -9.85
C VAL A 322 -9.57 -20.27 -9.59
N LEU A 323 -9.95 -20.75 -8.40
CA LEU A 323 -9.88 -22.17 -8.06
C LEU A 323 -10.93 -23.02 -8.79
N THR A 324 -11.92 -22.40 -9.43
CA THR A 324 -12.91 -23.12 -10.23
C THR A 324 -12.51 -23.30 -11.70
N PHE A 325 -11.49 -22.59 -12.16
CA PHE A 325 -11.08 -22.65 -13.56
C PHE A 325 -10.49 -24.04 -13.93
N PRO A 326 -10.95 -24.67 -15.01
CA PRO A 326 -10.41 -25.95 -15.46
C PRO A 326 -8.89 -25.91 -15.70
N GLU A 327 -8.37 -24.76 -16.10
CA GLU A 327 -6.96 -24.54 -16.37
C GLU A 327 -6.11 -24.68 -15.10
N VAL A 328 -6.63 -24.35 -13.94
CA VAL A 328 -5.91 -24.53 -12.66
C VAL A 328 -5.59 -25.99 -12.43
N GLU A 329 -6.54 -26.90 -12.76
CA GLU A 329 -6.31 -28.34 -12.71
C GLU A 329 -5.45 -28.81 -13.89
N GLY A 330 -5.83 -28.45 -15.11
CA GLY A 330 -5.19 -28.91 -16.33
C GLY A 330 -3.72 -28.54 -16.43
N LEU A 331 -3.34 -27.35 -15.99
CA LEU A 331 -1.97 -26.85 -15.95
C LEU A 331 -1.26 -27.14 -14.62
N GLY A 332 -1.93 -27.72 -13.64
CA GLY A 332 -1.35 -28.02 -12.33
C GLY A 332 -0.96 -26.76 -11.54
N LEU A 333 -1.75 -25.69 -11.66
CA LEU A 333 -1.47 -24.42 -11.00
C LEU A 333 -1.63 -24.51 -9.49
N GLU A 334 -0.82 -23.78 -8.76
CA GLU A 334 -0.89 -23.62 -7.31
C GLU A 334 -1.18 -22.15 -7.00
N VAL A 335 -2.23 -21.87 -6.23
CA VAL A 335 -2.64 -20.50 -5.89
C VAL A 335 -2.28 -20.21 -4.44
N TYR A 336 -1.56 -19.10 -4.21
CA TYR A 336 -1.12 -18.67 -2.89
C TYR A 336 -1.57 -17.25 -2.61
N TYR A 337 -2.27 -17.04 -1.51
CA TYR A 337 -2.55 -15.71 -0.99
C TYR A 337 -1.30 -15.12 -0.36
N ASN A 338 -0.99 -13.89 -0.69
CA ASN A 338 0.21 -13.18 -0.24
C ASN A 338 -0.11 -11.81 0.41
N GLY A 339 -1.40 -11.51 0.59
CA GLY A 339 -1.87 -10.19 1.01
C GLY A 339 -1.49 -9.78 2.43
N ASP A 340 -1.19 -10.71 3.34
CA ASP A 340 -0.75 -10.36 4.70
C ASP A 340 0.65 -9.75 4.70
N ARG A 341 0.69 -8.41 4.71
CA ARG A 341 1.92 -7.62 4.62
C ARG A 341 2.86 -7.82 5.80
N ALA A 342 2.36 -8.23 6.95
CA ALA A 342 3.18 -8.43 8.15
C ALA A 342 3.98 -9.73 8.05
N LEU A 343 3.40 -10.75 7.46
CA LEU A 343 3.87 -12.13 7.56
C LEU A 343 4.51 -12.65 6.27
N THR A 344 4.22 -12.04 5.10
CA THR A 344 4.78 -12.50 3.83
C THR A 344 6.25 -12.10 3.64
N GLU A 345 7.03 -12.98 3.03
CA GLU A 345 8.40 -12.71 2.59
C GLU A 345 8.47 -12.19 1.15
N PHE A 346 7.47 -12.48 0.31
CA PHE A 346 7.47 -12.02 -1.07
C PHE A 346 7.06 -10.56 -1.16
N LYS A 347 8.05 -9.68 -1.11
CA LYS A 347 7.91 -8.23 -1.15
C LYS A 347 8.90 -7.64 -2.13
N ILE A 348 8.43 -6.69 -2.93
CA ILE A 348 9.21 -6.07 -4.00
C ILE A 348 9.42 -4.59 -3.71
N LYS A 349 10.67 -4.13 -3.72
CA LYS A 349 11.00 -2.71 -3.63
C LYS A 349 10.75 -2.07 -4.98
N CYS A 350 9.82 -1.13 -5.03
CA CYS A 350 9.47 -0.42 -6.25
C CYS A 350 10.15 0.95 -6.31
N TYR A 351 10.51 1.33 -7.52
CA TYR A 351 11.17 2.58 -7.81
C TYR A 351 10.48 3.25 -9.00
N ARG A 352 10.54 4.59 -9.04
CA ARG A 352 10.13 5.39 -10.18
C ARG A 352 11.36 5.94 -10.86
N ASN A 353 11.44 5.82 -12.18
CA ASN A 353 12.50 6.44 -12.97
C ASN A 353 12.02 7.76 -13.55
N SER A 354 12.68 8.85 -13.21
CA SER A 354 12.40 10.19 -13.72
C SER A 354 13.67 10.74 -14.37
N GLY A 355 13.76 10.67 -15.70
CA GLY A 355 14.89 11.19 -16.45
C GLY A 355 16.24 10.56 -16.10
N GLY A 356 16.27 9.25 -15.86
CA GLY A 356 17.48 8.50 -15.49
C GLY A 356 17.80 8.50 -13.99
N ARG A 357 16.99 9.20 -13.18
CA ARG A 357 17.11 9.22 -11.73
C ARG A 357 16.05 8.29 -11.13
N TRP A 358 16.50 7.31 -10.36
CA TRP A 358 15.63 6.41 -9.62
C TRP A 358 15.23 7.01 -8.27
N GLU A 359 13.95 6.93 -7.96
CA GLU A 359 13.37 7.34 -6.69
C GLU A 359 12.63 6.16 -6.06
N TYR A 360 12.88 5.89 -4.77
CA TYR A 360 12.19 4.81 -4.07
C TYR A 360 10.74 5.19 -3.77
N VAL A 361 9.80 4.39 -4.27
CA VAL A 361 8.36 4.60 -4.08
C VAL A 361 7.85 3.87 -2.84
N GLY A 362 8.35 2.66 -2.58
CA GLY A 362 7.94 1.86 -1.43
C GLY A 362 8.00 0.36 -1.68
N MET A 363 7.62 -0.42 -0.67
CA MET A 363 7.44 -1.87 -0.80
C MET A 363 6.10 -2.17 -1.47
N TYR A 364 6.11 -3.14 -2.36
CA TYR A 364 4.93 -3.73 -2.98
C TYR A 364 4.76 -5.16 -2.48
N THR A 365 3.57 -5.51 -2.06
CA THR A 365 3.19 -6.83 -1.63
C THR A 365 1.96 -7.20 -2.44
N PRO A 366 2.07 -8.09 -3.45
CA PRO A 366 0.93 -8.52 -4.23
C PRO A 366 -0.04 -9.37 -3.39
N ASP A 367 -1.29 -9.40 -3.80
CA ASP A 367 -2.32 -10.15 -3.08
C ASP A 367 -2.19 -11.65 -3.31
N PHE A 368 -1.88 -12.09 -4.54
CA PHE A 368 -1.77 -13.50 -4.89
C PHE A 368 -0.55 -13.82 -5.74
N LEU A 369 -0.11 -15.09 -5.62
CA LEU A 369 0.87 -15.71 -6.48
C LEU A 369 0.30 -17.01 -7.01
N ILE A 370 0.28 -17.16 -8.34
CA ILE A 370 -0.14 -18.39 -9.02
C ILE A 370 1.10 -19.03 -9.64
N LEU A 371 1.40 -20.24 -9.20
CA LEU A 371 2.63 -20.94 -9.58
C LEU A 371 2.33 -22.08 -10.53
N GLN A 372 3.15 -22.21 -11.56
CA GLN A 372 3.19 -23.38 -12.42
C GLN A 372 4.52 -24.10 -12.27
N ARG A 373 4.48 -25.42 -12.08
CA ARG A 373 5.68 -26.26 -12.04
C ARG A 373 5.92 -26.98 -13.37
N LYS A 374 7.19 -27.12 -13.68
CA LYS A 374 7.67 -28.02 -14.73
C LYS A 374 8.76 -28.88 -14.11
N ASP A 375 8.66 -30.20 -14.24
CA ASP A 375 9.60 -31.16 -13.67
C ASP A 375 9.83 -30.97 -12.15
N GLY A 376 8.76 -30.62 -11.42
CA GLY A 376 8.79 -30.39 -9.97
C GLY A 376 9.33 -29.02 -9.53
N VAL A 377 9.91 -28.24 -10.44
CA VAL A 377 10.47 -26.90 -10.16
C VAL A 377 9.49 -25.81 -10.56
N ILE A 378 9.43 -24.72 -9.80
CA ILE A 378 8.61 -23.55 -10.16
C ILE A 378 9.17 -22.95 -11.44
N HIS A 379 8.37 -23.04 -12.51
CA HIS A 379 8.74 -22.56 -13.84
C HIS A 379 8.13 -21.19 -14.11
N LYS A 380 6.82 -21.02 -13.92
CA LYS A 380 6.13 -19.73 -14.08
C LYS A 380 5.52 -19.25 -12.78
N VAL A 381 5.46 -17.93 -12.62
CA VAL A 381 4.89 -17.21 -11.49
C VAL A 381 4.04 -16.07 -12.02
N MET A 382 2.73 -16.17 -11.89
CA MET A 382 1.84 -15.05 -12.15
C MET A 382 1.61 -14.32 -10.84
N ILE A 383 1.89 -13.03 -10.83
CA ILE A 383 1.67 -12.10 -9.72
C ILE A 383 0.31 -11.47 -9.96
N ALA A 384 -0.67 -11.74 -9.09
CA ALA A 384 -2.01 -11.18 -9.22
C ALA A 384 -2.28 -10.16 -8.11
N GLU A 385 -2.82 -9.03 -8.52
CA GLU A 385 -3.22 -7.93 -7.65
C GLU A 385 -4.69 -7.63 -7.86
N THR A 386 -5.44 -7.60 -6.76
CA THR A 386 -6.87 -7.26 -6.75
C THR A 386 -7.06 -5.92 -6.07
N LYS A 387 -7.71 -4.96 -6.71
CA LYS A 387 -7.91 -3.63 -6.13
C LYS A 387 -9.33 -3.14 -6.25
N GLY A 388 -9.87 -2.67 -5.14
CA GLY A 388 -11.08 -1.88 -5.14
C GLY A 388 -10.82 -0.52 -5.82
N LYS A 389 -11.81 -0.03 -6.55
CA LYS A 389 -11.78 1.22 -7.33
C LYS A 389 -11.21 2.42 -6.57
N ILE A 390 -11.50 2.53 -5.28
CA ILE A 390 -11.05 3.65 -4.45
C ILE A 390 -9.52 3.67 -4.33
N TYR A 391 -8.90 2.51 -4.21
CA TYR A 391 -7.44 2.38 -4.03
C TYR A 391 -6.66 2.37 -5.35
N ALA A 392 -7.32 2.04 -6.45
CA ALA A 392 -6.72 2.04 -7.80
C ALA A 392 -6.25 3.43 -8.24
N SER A 393 -6.85 4.49 -7.71
CA SER A 393 -6.51 5.88 -8.02
C SER A 393 -5.28 6.43 -7.27
N ASP A 394 -4.78 5.73 -6.23
CA ASP A 394 -3.62 6.18 -5.45
C ASP A 394 -2.37 6.33 -6.33
N PRO A 395 -1.76 7.53 -6.38
CA PRO A 395 -0.57 7.79 -7.20
C PRO A 395 0.61 6.86 -6.87
N LYS A 396 0.81 6.53 -5.59
CA LYS A 396 1.88 5.60 -5.17
C LYS A 396 1.62 4.18 -5.64
N PHE A 397 0.35 3.76 -5.62
CA PHE A 397 0.00 2.47 -6.16
C PHE A 397 0.22 2.42 -7.67
N LYS A 398 -0.16 3.46 -8.41
CA LYS A 398 0.10 3.56 -9.86
C LYS A 398 1.60 3.48 -10.19
N ASP A 399 2.44 4.18 -9.44
CA ASP A 399 3.90 4.09 -9.60
C ASP A 399 4.42 2.67 -9.35
N LYS A 400 3.92 1.98 -8.31
CA LYS A 400 4.29 0.58 -8.02
C LYS A 400 3.82 -0.36 -9.12
N ARG A 401 2.57 -0.21 -9.58
CA ARG A 401 2.03 -0.99 -10.69
C ARG A 401 2.85 -0.80 -11.95
N THR A 402 3.15 0.44 -12.32
CA THR A 402 4.01 0.73 -13.48
C THR A 402 5.37 0.06 -13.35
N PHE A 403 5.99 0.11 -12.17
CA PHE A 403 7.26 -0.58 -11.92
C PHE A 403 7.14 -2.09 -12.13
N MET A 404 6.07 -2.71 -11.63
CA MET A 404 5.81 -4.14 -11.80
C MET A 404 5.66 -4.51 -13.27
N GLU A 405 4.77 -3.83 -13.98
CA GLU A 405 4.45 -4.10 -15.39
C GLU A 405 5.63 -3.86 -16.34
N THR A 406 6.50 -2.92 -16.03
CA THR A 406 7.62 -2.54 -16.91
C THR A 406 8.94 -3.11 -16.42
N GLU A 407 9.45 -2.64 -15.28
CA GLU A 407 10.82 -2.90 -14.86
C GLU A 407 10.99 -4.28 -14.22
N PHE A 408 10.08 -4.66 -13.31
CA PHE A 408 10.20 -5.94 -12.61
C PHE A 408 10.10 -7.12 -13.59
N LEU A 409 9.07 -7.13 -14.45
CA LEU A 409 8.91 -8.20 -15.44
C LEU A 409 10.09 -8.24 -16.40
N ARG A 410 10.47 -7.09 -16.99
CA ARG A 410 11.57 -6.99 -17.94
C ARG A 410 12.89 -7.51 -17.35
N GLN A 411 13.23 -7.07 -16.16
CA GLN A 411 14.49 -7.42 -15.51
C GLN A 411 14.55 -8.89 -15.10
N ASN A 412 13.46 -9.39 -14.51
CA ASN A 412 13.42 -10.77 -14.07
C ASN A 412 13.36 -11.75 -15.23
N ASN A 413 12.46 -11.53 -16.22
CA ASN A 413 12.35 -12.42 -17.38
C ASN A 413 13.64 -12.45 -18.20
N ALA A 414 14.32 -11.30 -18.35
CA ALA A 414 15.63 -11.26 -18.98
C ALA A 414 16.71 -12.02 -18.18
N ALA A 415 16.70 -11.92 -16.85
CA ALA A 415 17.67 -12.61 -15.99
C ALA A 415 17.49 -14.13 -15.99
N PHE A 416 16.24 -14.62 -16.07
CA PHE A 416 15.95 -16.05 -16.17
C PHE A 416 16.07 -16.59 -17.61
N GLY A 417 16.06 -15.71 -18.62
CA GLY A 417 16.16 -16.08 -20.03
C GLY A 417 14.84 -16.60 -20.64
N TYR A 418 13.73 -16.47 -19.93
CA TYR A 418 12.38 -16.80 -20.40
C TYR A 418 11.33 -16.01 -19.62
N GLU A 419 10.08 -16.03 -20.09
CA GLU A 419 8.94 -15.41 -19.41
C GLU A 419 8.54 -16.21 -18.16
N ARG A 420 9.31 -15.98 -17.07
CA ARG A 420 9.07 -16.60 -15.77
C ARG A 420 7.98 -15.91 -15.00
N PHE A 421 7.93 -14.58 -15.07
CA PHE A 421 6.98 -13.74 -14.32
C PHE A 421 5.98 -13.11 -15.26
N GLU A 422 4.73 -13.16 -14.85
CA GLU A 422 3.59 -12.47 -15.45
C GLU A 422 2.91 -11.63 -14.38
N TYR A 423 2.24 -10.54 -14.76
CA TYR A 423 1.53 -9.65 -13.84
C TYR A 423 0.09 -9.49 -14.28
N LEU A 424 -0.83 -9.80 -13.39
CA LEU A 424 -2.26 -9.66 -13.58
C LEU A 424 -2.81 -8.62 -12.61
N TYR A 425 -3.42 -7.58 -13.13
CA TYR A 425 -4.10 -6.57 -12.35
C TYR A 425 -5.61 -6.65 -12.60
N LEU A 426 -6.36 -6.78 -11.52
CA LEU A 426 -7.82 -6.81 -11.54
C LEU A 426 -8.39 -5.71 -10.65
N GLU A 427 -9.39 -5.02 -11.19
CA GLU A 427 -10.13 -4.00 -10.46
C GLU A 427 -11.62 -4.39 -10.42
N ASP A 428 -12.27 -4.14 -9.28
CA ASP A 428 -13.67 -4.51 -9.06
C ASP A 428 -14.66 -3.87 -10.08
N SER A 429 -14.22 -2.82 -10.76
CA SER A 429 -15.00 -2.10 -11.78
C SER A 429 -14.68 -2.48 -13.22
N MET A 430 -13.75 -3.42 -13.46
CA MET A 430 -13.39 -3.84 -14.82
C MET A 430 -14.43 -4.78 -15.42
N PRO A 431 -14.96 -4.45 -16.65
CA PRO A 431 -15.93 -5.33 -17.32
C PRO A 431 -15.34 -6.67 -17.76
N GLU A 432 -14.02 -6.77 -17.93
CA GLU A 432 -13.31 -8.01 -18.30
C GLU A 432 -13.18 -8.99 -17.12
N ARG A 433 -13.79 -8.65 -15.99
CA ARG A 433 -13.90 -9.56 -14.84
C ARG A 433 -14.81 -10.77 -15.14
N GLU A 434 -15.77 -10.59 -16.07
CA GLU A 434 -16.67 -11.65 -16.55
C GLU A 434 -16.01 -12.47 -17.68
#